data_34d98a62c71e44833acdccb6216e99be
#
_entry.id   34d98a62c71e44833acdccb6216e99be
#
_cell.length_a   1.000
_cell.length_b   1.000
_cell.length_c   1.000
_cell.angle_alpha   90.00
_cell.angle_beta   90.00
_cell.angle_gamma   90.00
#
_symmetry.space_group_name_H-M   'P 1'
#
loop_
_entity.id
_entity.type
_entity.pdbx_description
1 polymer ?
#
loop_
_entity_poly.entity_id
_entity_poly.type
_entity_poly.pdbx_seq_one_letter_code
_entity_poly.pdbx_strand_id
1 'polypeptide(L)'
;MTLYKRTDESCFKDIKNFDYMCHFISNIVDISDKYSDFRIAYVDENTKGKSGTIVCIHGHPTWSYLWRHLIPIAIKADFRVIALDLPGFGRSDKPLKEEFFEFNNYRKILLKFIDKLKLENIFLFLHEWGGTLGLTLPMENARVFSGLVCFSAYMGNNITSVSQSYLNWISTNIESDELKDL
;
A
#
# COMPACT_ATOMS: atom_id res chain seq x y z
N MET A 1 -24.43 -0.03 11.11
CA MET A 1 -23.60 -1.25 11.09
C MET A 1 -22.23 -0.85 10.56
N THR A 2 -21.16 -1.14 11.28
CA THR A 2 -19.79 -0.77 10.90
C THR A 2 -19.37 -1.57 9.67
N LEU A 3 -18.79 -0.91 8.67
CA LEU A 3 -18.36 -1.53 7.42
C LEU A 3 -16.89 -1.96 7.42
N TYR A 4 -16.20 -1.79 8.53
CA TYR A 4 -14.79 -2.14 8.70
C TYR A 4 -14.48 -2.52 10.15
N LYS A 5 -13.37 -3.21 10.36
CA LYS A 5 -12.79 -3.51 11.67
C LYS A 5 -11.46 -2.79 11.85
N ARG A 6 -11.06 -2.61 13.09
CA ARG A 6 -9.73 -2.10 13.48
C ARG A 6 -8.97 -3.19 14.22
N THR A 7 -7.71 -3.36 13.87
CA THR A 7 -6.81 -4.20 14.66
C THR A 7 -6.45 -3.46 15.94
N ASP A 8 -6.44 -4.15 17.05
CA ASP A 8 -6.06 -3.57 18.34
C ASP A 8 -4.60 -3.09 18.32
N GLU A 9 -4.36 -1.91 18.85
CA GLU A 9 -3.00 -1.30 18.88
C GLU A 9 -2.00 -2.15 19.67
N SER A 10 -2.46 -3.01 20.59
CA SER A 10 -1.61 -3.94 21.32
C SER A 10 -0.92 -4.97 20.42
N CYS A 11 -1.52 -5.28 19.25
CA CYS A 11 -0.92 -6.18 18.26
C CYS A 11 0.35 -5.61 17.61
N PHE A 12 0.59 -4.31 17.77
CA PHE A 12 1.71 -3.61 17.13
C PHE A 12 2.76 -3.10 18.13
N LYS A 13 2.69 -3.58 19.39
CA LYS A 13 3.70 -3.29 20.40
C LYS A 13 4.94 -4.15 20.23
N ASP A 14 6.09 -3.58 20.56
CA ASP A 14 7.38 -4.28 20.62
C ASP A 14 7.78 -5.02 19.34
N ILE A 15 7.38 -4.49 18.17
CA ILE A 15 7.74 -5.08 16.88
C ILE A 15 9.23 -4.81 16.61
N LYS A 16 9.98 -5.90 16.47
CA LYS A 16 11.44 -5.86 16.29
C LYS A 16 11.85 -5.01 15.09
N ASN A 17 12.75 -4.06 15.30
CA ASN A 17 13.29 -3.16 14.26
C ASN A 17 12.23 -2.31 13.55
N PHE A 18 11.12 -1.97 14.22
CA PHE A 18 10.05 -1.17 13.62
C PHE A 18 9.45 -0.20 14.65
N ASP A 19 10.31 0.62 15.25
CA ASP A 19 9.92 1.67 16.20
C ASP A 19 9.69 3.00 15.46
N TYR A 20 8.72 3.01 14.55
CA TYR A 20 8.31 4.18 13.79
C TYR A 20 6.95 4.67 14.26
N MET A 21 6.78 5.99 14.31
CA MET A 21 5.49 6.59 14.63
C MET A 21 4.47 6.22 13.53
N CYS A 22 3.31 5.71 13.95
CA CYS A 22 2.20 5.45 13.05
C CYS A 22 1.33 6.69 12.90
N HIS A 23 1.17 7.16 11.70
CA HIS A 23 0.23 8.21 11.32
C HIS A 23 -1.02 7.62 10.70
N PHE A 24 -2.14 8.34 10.78
CA PHE A 24 -3.40 7.94 10.17
C PHE A 24 -3.97 9.07 9.33
N ILE A 25 -4.53 8.70 8.18
CA ILE A 25 -5.26 9.59 7.30
C ILE A 25 -6.64 9.02 7.02
N SER A 26 -7.67 9.86 7.10
CA SER A 26 -9.07 9.52 6.82
C SER A 26 -9.64 10.40 5.71
N ASN A 27 -10.90 10.18 5.33
CA ASN A 27 -11.58 10.94 4.28
C ASN A 27 -10.86 10.88 2.93
N ILE A 28 -10.37 9.69 2.57
CA ILE A 28 -9.77 9.38 1.26
C ILE A 28 -10.44 8.18 0.58
N VAL A 29 -11.51 7.65 1.18
CA VAL A 29 -12.30 6.54 0.64
C VAL A 29 -13.65 7.06 0.18
N ASP A 30 -13.91 7.03 -1.12
CA ASP A 30 -15.13 7.60 -1.74
C ASP A 30 -16.19 6.55 -2.12
N ILE A 31 -16.05 5.33 -1.62
CA ILE A 31 -16.99 4.25 -1.96
C ILE A 31 -18.37 4.55 -1.36
N SER A 32 -18.40 5.13 -0.15
CA SER A 32 -19.61 5.51 0.58
C SER A 32 -19.23 6.42 1.76
N ASP A 33 -20.12 7.34 2.16
CA ASP A 33 -19.97 8.18 3.35
C ASP A 33 -19.76 7.36 4.64
N LYS A 34 -20.18 6.09 4.64
CA LYS A 34 -19.96 5.16 5.74
C LYS A 34 -18.49 4.80 5.98
N TYR A 35 -17.61 5.14 5.05
CA TYR A 35 -16.15 4.99 5.16
C TYR A 35 -15.44 6.32 5.47
N SER A 36 -16.16 7.39 5.84
CA SER A 36 -15.55 8.69 6.15
C SER A 36 -14.46 8.59 7.23
N ASP A 37 -14.67 7.78 8.25
CA ASP A 37 -13.72 7.56 9.35
C ASP A 37 -12.74 6.40 9.11
N PHE A 38 -12.78 5.78 7.92
CA PHE A 38 -11.87 4.71 7.56
C PHE A 38 -10.43 5.24 7.51
N ARG A 39 -9.53 4.61 8.25
CA ARG A 39 -8.15 5.07 8.42
C ARG A 39 -7.20 4.26 7.56
N ILE A 40 -6.31 4.97 6.88
CA ILE A 40 -5.11 4.42 6.28
C ILE A 40 -3.94 4.78 7.18
N ALA A 41 -3.22 3.75 7.63
CA ALA A 41 -2.02 3.91 8.45
C ALA A 41 -0.79 4.08 7.57
N TYR A 42 0.18 4.86 8.04
CA TYR A 42 1.47 5.03 7.36
C TYR A 42 2.56 5.48 8.33
N VAL A 43 3.78 5.17 7.98
CA VAL A 43 5.00 5.73 8.56
C VAL A 43 5.42 6.92 7.71
N ASP A 44 5.91 8.01 8.32
CA ASP A 44 6.39 9.20 7.63
C ASP A 44 7.66 9.71 8.32
N GLU A 45 8.78 9.36 7.78
CA GLU A 45 10.08 9.63 8.37
C GLU A 45 10.87 10.64 7.53
N ASN A 46 11.72 11.43 8.21
CA ASN A 46 12.56 12.47 7.61
C ASN A 46 11.76 13.44 6.72
N THR A 47 10.71 14.03 7.26
CA THR A 47 9.78 14.94 6.56
C THR A 47 10.45 16.15 5.91
N LYS A 48 11.71 16.46 6.27
CA LYS A 48 12.53 17.55 5.72
C LYS A 48 13.61 17.08 4.76
N GLY A 49 13.61 15.81 4.37
CA GLY A 49 14.55 15.23 3.41
C GLY A 49 14.52 15.99 2.08
N LYS A 50 15.71 16.27 1.51
CA LYS A 50 15.87 17.11 0.31
C LYS A 50 16.04 16.32 -0.97
N SER A 51 16.34 15.01 -0.88
CA SER A 51 16.57 14.16 -2.05
C SER A 51 15.27 13.75 -2.77
N GLY A 52 14.12 13.97 -2.16
CA GLY A 52 12.79 13.60 -2.65
C GLY A 52 12.02 12.75 -1.66
N THR A 53 10.89 12.21 -2.08
CA THR A 53 10.02 11.37 -1.26
C THR A 53 9.98 9.95 -1.78
N ILE A 54 10.43 8.98 -1.00
CA ILE A 54 10.21 7.56 -1.28
C ILE A 54 8.83 7.17 -0.76
N VAL A 55 7.96 6.67 -1.63
CA VAL A 55 6.65 6.11 -1.28
C VAL A 55 6.70 4.61 -1.47
N CYS A 56 6.59 3.87 -0.38
CA CYS A 56 6.66 2.43 -0.34
C CYS A 56 5.26 1.82 -0.32
N ILE A 57 4.92 1.00 -1.32
CA ILE A 57 3.65 0.30 -1.44
C ILE A 57 3.92 -1.21 -1.38
N HIS A 58 3.44 -1.84 -0.33
CA HIS A 58 3.64 -3.27 -0.08
C HIS A 58 2.69 -4.14 -0.90
N GLY A 59 2.98 -5.44 -0.96
CA GLY A 59 2.12 -6.47 -1.54
C GLY A 59 1.33 -7.26 -0.49
N HIS A 60 0.65 -8.28 -0.96
CA HIS A 60 -0.15 -9.19 -0.16
C HIS A 60 0.70 -10.40 0.30
N PRO A 61 0.61 -10.87 1.56
CA PRO A 61 -0.14 -10.36 2.72
C PRO A 61 0.70 -9.50 3.67
N THR A 62 1.59 -8.65 3.16
CA THR A 62 2.50 -7.83 3.98
C THR A 62 1.89 -6.49 4.40
N TRP A 63 2.69 -5.62 5.02
CA TRP A 63 2.36 -4.28 5.45
C TRP A 63 3.65 -3.43 5.54
N SER A 64 3.60 -2.19 6.00
CA SER A 64 4.75 -1.27 6.05
C SER A 64 5.99 -1.83 6.74
N TYR A 65 5.86 -2.81 7.62
CA TYR A 65 6.96 -3.55 8.25
C TYR A 65 7.94 -4.18 7.23
N LEU A 66 7.46 -4.49 6.03
CA LEU A 66 8.30 -4.97 4.93
C LEU A 66 9.51 -4.05 4.71
N TRP A 67 9.31 -2.75 4.87
CA TRP A 67 10.27 -1.71 4.53
C TRP A 67 11.22 -1.33 5.66
N ARG A 68 11.14 -1.97 6.82
CA ARG A 68 11.93 -1.66 8.03
C ARG A 68 13.43 -1.54 7.82
N HIS A 69 13.99 -2.26 6.84
CA HIS A 69 15.42 -2.21 6.51
C HIS A 69 15.74 -1.15 5.45
N LEU A 70 14.78 -0.81 4.59
CA LEU A 70 14.92 0.26 3.60
C LEU A 70 14.86 1.64 4.26
N ILE A 71 13.93 1.85 5.17
CA ILE A 71 13.66 3.15 5.80
C ILE A 71 14.95 3.80 6.33
N PRO A 72 15.77 3.15 7.18
CA PRO A 72 16.97 3.80 7.72
C PRO A 72 18.04 4.08 6.66
N ILE A 73 18.09 3.30 5.59
CA ILE A 73 19.03 3.53 4.47
C ILE A 73 18.61 4.77 3.68
N ALA A 74 17.34 4.89 3.37
CA ALA A 74 16.78 6.02 2.64
C ALA A 74 16.88 7.34 3.42
N ILE A 75 16.65 7.30 4.73
CA ILE A 75 16.85 8.46 5.63
C ILE A 75 18.31 8.95 5.59
N LYS A 76 19.27 8.04 5.63
CA LYS A 76 20.70 8.36 5.51
C LYS A 76 21.06 9.02 4.16
N ALA A 77 20.29 8.71 3.11
CA ALA A 77 20.43 9.31 1.79
C ALA A 77 19.59 10.60 1.63
N ASP A 78 19.11 11.15 2.74
CA ASP A 78 18.32 12.39 2.83
C ASP A 78 16.97 12.36 2.09
N PHE A 79 16.35 11.19 1.95
CA PHE A 79 14.98 11.06 1.46
C PHE A 79 13.96 11.17 2.61
N ARG A 80 12.81 11.80 2.35
CA ARG A 80 11.59 11.53 3.11
C ARG A 80 11.09 10.13 2.74
N VAL A 81 10.64 9.35 3.72
CA VAL A 81 10.16 7.99 3.49
C VAL A 81 8.74 7.85 4.02
N ILE A 82 7.84 7.49 3.14
CA ILE A 82 6.46 7.15 3.47
C ILE A 82 6.24 5.67 3.17
N ALA A 83 5.87 4.90 4.18
CA ALA A 83 5.49 3.50 4.03
C ALA A 83 4.05 3.32 4.54
N LEU A 84 3.10 3.16 3.60
CA LEU A 84 1.69 3.01 3.95
C LEU A 84 1.30 1.55 4.14
N ASP A 85 0.25 1.33 4.92
CA ASP A 85 -0.46 0.06 5.00
C ASP A 85 -1.69 0.14 4.10
N LEU A 86 -1.77 -0.70 3.08
CA LEU A 86 -2.95 -0.77 2.22
C LEU A 86 -4.22 -1.11 3.04
N PRO A 87 -5.42 -0.68 2.59
CA PRO A 87 -6.68 -1.10 3.22
C PRO A 87 -6.72 -2.61 3.42
N GLY A 88 -7.12 -3.05 4.60
CA GLY A 88 -7.15 -4.48 4.95
C GLY A 88 -5.88 -5.01 5.62
N PHE A 89 -4.77 -4.27 5.57
CA PHE A 89 -3.47 -4.73 6.06
C PHE A 89 -2.93 -3.89 7.22
N GLY A 90 -1.98 -4.45 7.95
CA GLY A 90 -1.23 -3.78 9.02
C GLY A 90 -2.13 -3.02 9.99
N ARG A 91 -1.82 -1.75 10.21
CA ARG A 91 -2.53 -0.81 11.10
C ARG A 91 -3.71 -0.10 10.43
N SER A 92 -3.87 -0.20 9.09
CA SER A 92 -5.03 0.33 8.37
C SER A 92 -6.32 -0.43 8.74
N ASP A 93 -7.46 0.23 8.61
CA ASP A 93 -8.75 -0.39 8.85
C ASP A 93 -9.04 -1.52 7.83
N LYS A 94 -9.82 -2.52 8.23
CA LYS A 94 -10.12 -3.73 7.48
C LYS A 94 -11.55 -3.68 6.95
N PRO A 95 -11.75 -3.47 5.63
CA PRO A 95 -13.10 -3.50 5.04
C PRO A 95 -13.76 -4.86 5.23
N LEU A 96 -15.09 -4.86 5.43
CA LEU A 96 -15.89 -6.08 5.61
C LEU A 96 -16.73 -6.42 4.39
N LYS A 97 -16.68 -5.60 3.35
CA LYS A 97 -17.48 -5.76 2.15
C LYS A 97 -16.60 -6.04 0.95
N GLU A 98 -16.95 -7.04 0.15
CA GLU A 98 -16.20 -7.44 -1.04
C GLU A 98 -16.05 -6.32 -2.07
N GLU A 99 -17.10 -5.50 -2.23
CA GLU A 99 -17.11 -4.36 -3.13
C GLU A 99 -16.01 -3.31 -2.86
N PHE A 100 -15.43 -3.34 -1.65
CA PHE A 100 -14.30 -2.48 -1.32
C PHE A 100 -13.01 -2.90 -2.06
N PHE A 101 -12.84 -4.21 -2.29
CA PHE A 101 -11.58 -4.80 -2.75
C PHE A 101 -11.38 -4.72 -4.27
N GLU A 102 -12.06 -3.78 -4.93
CA GLU A 102 -11.86 -3.51 -6.35
C GLU A 102 -10.54 -2.75 -6.59
N PHE A 103 -9.84 -3.09 -7.67
CA PHE A 103 -8.60 -2.43 -8.08
C PHE A 103 -8.73 -0.91 -8.14
N ASN A 104 -9.81 -0.41 -8.74
CA ASN A 104 -10.05 1.02 -8.90
C ASN A 104 -10.24 1.75 -7.56
N ASN A 105 -10.79 1.10 -6.55
CA ASN A 105 -10.94 1.69 -5.22
C ASN A 105 -9.58 1.88 -4.55
N TYR A 106 -8.72 0.86 -4.58
CA TYR A 106 -7.36 0.97 -4.06
C TYR A 106 -6.56 2.05 -4.79
N ARG A 107 -6.64 2.08 -6.13
CA ARG A 107 -5.98 3.09 -6.94
C ARG A 107 -6.41 4.51 -6.57
N LYS A 108 -7.72 4.76 -6.45
CA LYS A 108 -8.27 6.06 -6.03
C LYS A 108 -7.80 6.46 -4.63
N ILE A 109 -7.76 5.51 -3.69
CA ILE A 109 -7.27 5.76 -2.33
C ILE A 109 -5.80 6.19 -2.37
N LEU A 110 -4.96 5.52 -3.15
CA LEU A 110 -3.53 5.87 -3.28
C LEU A 110 -3.33 7.25 -3.92
N LEU A 111 -4.09 7.58 -4.96
CA LEU A 111 -4.04 8.92 -5.58
C LEU A 111 -4.44 10.02 -4.59
N LYS A 112 -5.52 9.81 -3.85
CA LYS A 112 -5.96 10.76 -2.82
C LYS A 112 -4.98 10.85 -1.64
N PHE A 113 -4.33 9.75 -1.28
CA PHE A 113 -3.28 9.75 -0.29
C PHE A 113 -2.11 10.66 -0.71
N ILE A 114 -1.64 10.52 -1.94
CA ILE A 114 -0.57 11.34 -2.53
C ILE A 114 -0.98 12.83 -2.55
N ASP A 115 -2.18 13.13 -3.04
CA ASP A 115 -2.69 14.49 -3.14
C ASP A 115 -2.86 15.14 -1.76
N LYS A 116 -3.47 14.43 -0.81
CA LYS A 116 -3.75 14.97 0.53
C LYS A 116 -2.49 15.24 1.34
N LEU A 117 -1.43 14.47 1.14
CA LEU A 117 -0.11 14.71 1.71
C LEU A 117 0.74 15.66 0.86
N LYS A 118 0.22 16.14 -0.29
CA LYS A 118 0.89 17.04 -1.23
C LYS A 118 2.29 16.54 -1.57
N LEU A 119 2.39 15.27 -1.95
CA LEU A 119 3.67 14.65 -2.24
C LEU A 119 4.16 15.03 -3.62
N GLU A 120 5.44 15.39 -3.70
CA GLU A 120 6.14 15.74 -4.92
C GLU A 120 7.50 15.05 -4.97
N ASN A 121 8.14 15.02 -6.14
CA ASN A 121 9.42 14.36 -6.37
C ASN A 121 9.44 12.93 -5.82
N ILE A 122 8.42 12.15 -6.23
CA ILE A 122 8.13 10.82 -5.68
C ILE A 122 8.98 9.75 -6.38
N PHE A 123 9.64 8.93 -5.56
CA PHE A 123 10.24 7.67 -5.97
C PHE A 123 9.38 6.52 -5.42
N LEU A 124 8.72 5.78 -6.30
CA LEU A 124 7.89 4.65 -5.93
C LEU A 124 8.75 3.41 -5.63
N PHE A 125 8.58 2.83 -4.46
CA PHE A 125 9.16 1.53 -4.10
C PHE A 125 8.00 0.53 -3.94
N LEU A 126 7.89 -0.36 -4.91
CA LEU A 126 6.72 -1.19 -5.13
C LEU A 126 7.05 -2.66 -4.95
N HIS A 127 6.21 -3.39 -4.24
CA HIS A 127 6.37 -4.81 -4.05
C HIS A 127 5.08 -5.55 -4.38
N GLU A 128 5.15 -6.58 -5.21
CA GLU A 128 4.08 -7.51 -5.57
C GLU A 128 2.77 -6.76 -5.99
N TRP A 129 1.62 -6.91 -5.28
CA TRP A 129 0.38 -6.17 -5.52
C TRP A 129 0.57 -4.65 -5.49
N GLY A 130 1.44 -4.17 -4.60
CA GLY A 130 1.83 -2.76 -4.59
C GLY A 130 2.43 -2.31 -5.91
N GLY A 131 3.09 -3.22 -6.65
CA GLY A 131 3.57 -2.97 -8.01
C GLY A 131 2.43 -2.81 -9.00
N THR A 132 1.49 -3.74 -9.02
CA THR A 132 0.33 -3.69 -9.92
C THR A 132 -0.50 -2.41 -9.73
N LEU A 133 -0.68 -1.97 -8.48
CA LEU A 133 -1.36 -0.72 -8.16
C LEU A 133 -0.50 0.51 -8.47
N GLY A 134 0.74 0.51 -7.98
CA GLY A 134 1.64 1.67 -8.00
C GLY A 134 2.04 2.10 -9.41
N LEU A 135 2.24 1.14 -10.32
CA LEU A 135 2.59 1.40 -11.73
C LEU A 135 1.53 2.21 -12.48
N THR A 136 0.29 2.23 -12.00
CA THR A 136 -0.81 2.99 -12.62
C THR A 136 -0.90 4.43 -12.12
N LEU A 137 -0.24 4.77 -11.00
CA LEU A 137 -0.36 6.11 -10.40
C LEU A 137 0.24 7.21 -11.30
N PRO A 138 1.41 7.04 -11.94
CA PRO A 138 1.98 8.04 -12.84
C PRO A 138 1.11 8.33 -14.07
N MET A 139 0.16 7.48 -14.41
CA MET A 139 -0.76 7.71 -15.53
C MET A 139 -1.69 8.92 -15.31
N GLU A 140 -1.97 9.29 -14.04
CA GLU A 140 -2.79 10.49 -13.74
C GLU A 140 -1.97 11.77 -13.79
N ASN A 141 -0.79 11.76 -13.20
CA ASN A 141 0.07 12.94 -13.16
C ASN A 141 1.54 12.51 -13.08
N ALA A 142 2.15 12.26 -14.24
CA ALA A 142 3.54 11.82 -14.31
C ALA A 142 4.54 12.82 -13.68
N ARG A 143 4.18 14.11 -13.59
CA ARG A 143 5.11 15.19 -13.19
C ARG A 143 5.56 15.11 -11.73
N VAL A 144 4.75 14.49 -10.88
CA VAL A 144 5.09 14.36 -9.44
C VAL A 144 5.99 13.15 -9.16
N PHE A 145 6.18 12.25 -10.15
CA PHE A 145 6.98 11.04 -10.01
C PHE A 145 8.34 11.18 -10.70
N SER A 146 9.39 10.86 -9.98
CA SER A 146 10.79 11.00 -10.45
C SER A 146 11.44 9.66 -10.75
N GLY A 147 10.91 8.56 -10.22
CA GLY A 147 11.44 7.24 -10.47
C GLY A 147 10.62 6.14 -9.80
N LEU A 148 10.95 4.89 -10.12
CA LEU A 148 10.33 3.73 -9.51
C LEU A 148 11.30 2.55 -9.41
N VAL A 149 11.10 1.72 -8.38
CA VAL A 149 11.76 0.44 -8.19
C VAL A 149 10.67 -0.59 -7.91
N CYS A 150 10.65 -1.67 -8.68
CA CYS A 150 9.68 -2.75 -8.54
C CYS A 150 10.37 -4.03 -8.06
N PHE A 151 9.83 -4.63 -7.02
CA PHE A 151 10.24 -5.92 -6.49
C PHE A 151 9.12 -6.94 -6.69
N SER A 152 9.37 -8.02 -7.43
CA SER A 152 8.43 -9.12 -7.67
C SER A 152 7.04 -8.66 -8.15
N ALA A 153 6.97 -7.50 -8.82
CA ALA A 153 5.70 -6.98 -9.32
C ALA A 153 5.30 -7.71 -10.60
N TYR A 154 4.04 -8.14 -10.66
CA TYR A 154 3.47 -8.67 -11.88
C TYR A 154 3.10 -7.53 -12.82
N MET A 155 3.70 -7.53 -14.00
CA MET A 155 3.33 -6.66 -15.11
C MET A 155 2.76 -7.53 -16.22
N GLY A 156 1.44 -7.62 -16.28
CA GLY A 156 0.76 -8.30 -17.39
C GLY A 156 1.10 -7.60 -18.71
N ASN A 157 1.49 -8.38 -19.70
CA ASN A 157 1.56 -7.90 -21.07
C ASN A 157 0.63 -8.77 -21.93
N ASN A 158 0.01 -8.16 -22.93
CA ASN A 158 -0.87 -8.86 -23.85
C ASN A 158 -0.13 -9.82 -24.80
N ILE A 159 1.19 -9.94 -24.69
CA ILE A 159 2.07 -10.62 -25.65
C ILE A 159 2.56 -11.97 -25.13
N THR A 160 2.71 -12.12 -23.83
CA THR A 160 3.16 -13.37 -23.22
C THR A 160 2.02 -14.10 -22.53
N SER A 161 1.90 -15.40 -22.84
CA SER A 161 1.03 -16.28 -22.07
C SER A 161 1.42 -16.26 -20.59
N VAL A 162 0.44 -16.17 -19.73
CA VAL A 162 0.63 -16.31 -18.27
C VAL A 162 1.28 -17.67 -18.00
N SER A 163 2.29 -17.70 -17.14
CA SER A 163 2.97 -18.97 -16.83
C SER A 163 2.00 -20.00 -16.25
N GLN A 164 2.20 -21.28 -16.56
CA GLN A 164 1.37 -22.36 -16.01
C GLN A 164 1.42 -22.37 -14.47
N SER A 165 2.55 -22.04 -13.89
CA SER A 165 2.70 -21.92 -12.42
C SER A 165 1.80 -20.84 -11.83
N TYR A 166 1.63 -19.71 -12.51
CA TYR A 166 0.73 -18.64 -12.07
C TYR A 166 -0.75 -19.05 -12.22
N LEU A 167 -1.11 -19.72 -13.31
CA LEU A 167 -2.45 -20.26 -13.49
C LEU A 167 -2.80 -21.30 -12.43
N ASN A 168 -1.85 -22.19 -12.11
CA ASN A 168 -2.03 -23.16 -11.04
C ASN A 168 -2.19 -22.49 -9.67
N TRP A 169 -1.40 -21.42 -9.40
CA TRP A 169 -1.54 -20.65 -8.16
C TRP A 169 -2.91 -19.97 -8.06
N ILE A 170 -3.41 -19.36 -9.13
CA ILE A 170 -4.75 -18.75 -9.17
C ILE A 170 -5.81 -19.82 -8.88
N SER A 171 -5.80 -20.95 -9.60
CA SER A 171 -6.82 -21.99 -9.44
C SER A 171 -6.84 -22.54 -8.02
N THR A 172 -5.66 -22.80 -7.43
CA THR A 172 -5.56 -23.29 -6.05
C THR A 172 -6.13 -22.29 -5.03
N ASN A 173 -5.93 -20.98 -5.24
CA ASN A 173 -6.40 -19.97 -4.29
C ASN A 173 -7.87 -19.56 -4.50
N ILE A 174 -8.43 -19.77 -5.70
CA ILE A 174 -9.85 -19.49 -5.97
C ILE A 174 -10.74 -20.65 -5.52
N GLU A 175 -10.25 -21.89 -5.66
CA GLU A 175 -11.00 -23.11 -5.30
C GLU A 175 -10.93 -23.47 -3.81
N SER A 176 -10.02 -22.91 -3.04
CA SER A 176 -9.93 -23.19 -1.61
C SER A 176 -11.01 -22.42 -0.84
N ASP A 177 -12.03 -23.13 -0.39
CA ASP A 177 -13.08 -22.58 0.52
C ASP A 177 -12.48 -22.02 1.84
N GLU A 178 -11.25 -22.37 2.17
CA GLU A 178 -10.51 -21.89 3.35
C GLU A 178 -10.24 -20.37 3.35
N LEU A 179 -10.26 -19.71 2.19
CA LEU A 179 -10.11 -18.25 2.09
C LEU A 179 -11.44 -17.49 2.30
N LYS A 180 -12.57 -18.17 2.35
CA LYS A 180 -13.87 -17.54 2.59
C LYS A 180 -14.13 -17.21 4.06
N ASP A 181 -13.37 -17.84 4.97
CA ASP A 181 -13.52 -17.69 6.43
C ASP A 181 -12.42 -16.83 7.08
N LEU A 182 -11.48 -16.25 6.30
CA LEU A 182 -10.47 -15.29 6.76
C LEU A 182 -10.89 -13.85 6.49
#